data_6f07802d199a4c62eb66182393a98241
#
_entry.id   6f07802d199a4c62eb66182393a98241
#
_cell.length_a   1.000
_cell.length_b   1.000
_cell.length_c   1.000
_cell.angle_alpha   90.00
_cell.angle_beta   90.00
_cell.angle_gamma   90.00
#
_symmetry.space_group_name_H-M   'P 1'
#
loop_
_entity.id
_entity.type
_entity.pdbx_description
1 polymer ?
#
loop_
_entity_poly.entity_id
_entity_poly.type
_entity_poly.pdbx_seq_one_letter_code
_entity_poly.pdbx_strand_id
1 'polypeptide(L)'
;MDEGFSPLSMVLFLVFIGLEAAFYGLGSAIQNVSEADLEKDAEEGNKKAKWLLKVMEQPKYFVYSLQAVTNVIGLILGSYVLRSWGSGLGLWIVKATGWDVKLGRILGLILAAIVILVVLISFGIVIPKRCGAKKPQYWCYRLVPLVSAVMVPVFPFIMVVTGLSRVILWALRVDITNDNDNVTEEEIMSMVNEGHEQGVLEASEAEMITNIFELDDKEAGDIMTHRTNLVAIDGEMTLKEAVDFILKEGKNSRYPVYEEDIDNIIGILH
;
A
#
# COMPACT_ATOMS: atom_id res chain seq x y z
N MET A 1 -26.06 -43.25 3.46
CA MET A 1 -25.26 -42.20 2.84
C MET A 1 -24.25 -41.78 3.88
N ASP A 2 -22.97 -42.04 3.62
CA ASP A 2 -21.88 -41.70 4.55
C ASP A 2 -21.83 -40.19 4.77
N GLU A 3 -22.44 -39.72 5.86
CA GLU A 3 -22.39 -38.33 6.31
C GLU A 3 -21.06 -38.07 7.09
N GLY A 4 -19.98 -38.64 6.61
CA GLY A 4 -18.62 -38.45 7.13
C GLY A 4 -17.76 -37.57 6.22
N PHE A 5 -16.51 -37.39 6.59
CA PHE A 5 -15.53 -36.67 5.79
C PHE A 5 -15.42 -37.27 4.37
N SER A 6 -15.98 -36.58 3.38
CA SER A 6 -15.87 -37.01 1.99
C SER A 6 -14.44 -36.87 1.52
N PRO A 7 -13.82 -37.93 0.93
CA PRO A 7 -12.44 -37.81 0.37
C PRO A 7 -12.32 -36.69 -0.64
N LEU A 8 -13.39 -36.42 -1.41
CA LEU A 8 -13.42 -35.32 -2.37
C LEU A 8 -13.31 -33.94 -1.69
N SER A 9 -13.97 -33.75 -0.52
CA SER A 9 -13.86 -32.49 0.22
C SER A 9 -12.44 -32.24 0.72
N MET A 10 -11.69 -33.26 1.09
CA MET A 10 -10.31 -33.14 1.52
C MET A 10 -9.36 -32.81 0.36
N VAL A 11 -9.54 -33.45 -0.79
CA VAL A 11 -8.77 -33.16 -2.01
C VAL A 11 -9.03 -31.71 -2.47
N LEU A 12 -10.29 -31.29 -2.53
CA LEU A 12 -10.66 -29.92 -2.89
C LEU A 12 -10.01 -28.91 -1.93
N PHE A 13 -10.06 -29.17 -0.63
CA PHE A 13 -9.47 -28.28 0.38
C PHE A 13 -7.95 -28.13 0.18
N LEU A 14 -7.22 -29.22 -0.07
CA LEU A 14 -5.79 -29.19 -0.32
C LEU A 14 -5.44 -28.47 -1.64
N VAL A 15 -6.20 -28.69 -2.70
CA VAL A 15 -6.02 -28.00 -3.97
C VAL A 15 -6.24 -26.48 -3.81
N PHE A 16 -7.25 -26.09 -3.05
CA PHE A 16 -7.54 -24.68 -2.81
C PHE A 16 -6.50 -23.98 -1.96
N ILE A 17 -6.00 -24.64 -0.90
CA ILE A 17 -4.86 -24.13 -0.13
C ILE A 17 -3.64 -23.94 -1.05
N GLY A 18 -3.37 -24.91 -1.91
CA GLY A 18 -2.26 -24.83 -2.88
C GLY A 18 -2.40 -23.66 -3.87
N LEU A 19 -3.61 -23.41 -4.37
CA LEU A 19 -3.89 -22.27 -5.26
C LEU A 19 -3.72 -20.93 -4.53
N GLU A 20 -4.30 -20.78 -3.36
CA GLU A 20 -4.11 -19.57 -2.54
C GLU A 20 -2.64 -19.34 -2.21
N ALA A 21 -1.95 -20.39 -1.78
CA ALA A 21 -0.52 -20.33 -1.48
C ALA A 21 0.31 -19.87 -2.69
N ALA A 22 -0.05 -20.32 -3.89
CA ALA A 22 0.63 -19.90 -5.11
C ALA A 22 0.40 -18.41 -5.41
N PHE A 23 -0.83 -17.92 -5.30
CA PHE A 23 -1.14 -16.51 -5.55
C PHE A 23 -0.52 -15.58 -4.50
N TYR A 24 -0.71 -15.87 -3.21
CA TYR A 24 -0.14 -15.04 -2.14
C TYR A 24 1.39 -15.12 -2.07
N GLY A 25 1.95 -16.30 -2.35
CA GLY A 25 3.39 -16.49 -2.44
C GLY A 25 4.02 -15.72 -3.59
N LEU A 26 3.39 -15.76 -4.78
CA LEU A 26 3.84 -15.02 -5.95
C LEU A 26 3.67 -13.50 -5.74
N GLY A 27 2.54 -13.04 -5.21
CA GLY A 27 2.32 -11.62 -4.94
C GLY A 27 3.37 -11.04 -4.00
N SER A 28 3.70 -11.76 -2.93
CA SER A 28 4.77 -11.34 -2.02
C SER A 28 6.17 -11.44 -2.65
N ALA A 29 6.41 -12.40 -3.52
CA ALA A 29 7.68 -12.52 -4.23
C ALA A 29 7.87 -11.37 -5.23
N ILE A 30 6.81 -10.97 -5.96
CA ILE A 30 6.84 -9.83 -6.90
C ILE A 30 7.19 -8.52 -6.18
N GLN A 31 6.65 -8.28 -4.98
CA GLN A 31 6.93 -7.08 -4.20
C GLN A 31 8.38 -6.98 -3.67
N ASN A 32 9.10 -8.10 -3.62
CA ASN A 32 10.44 -8.17 -3.05
C ASN A 32 11.53 -8.57 -4.05
N VAL A 33 11.19 -8.81 -5.33
CA VAL A 33 12.17 -9.15 -6.38
C VAL A 33 12.78 -7.87 -6.96
N SER A 34 14.06 -7.93 -7.33
CA SER A 34 14.73 -6.83 -8.01
C SER A 34 14.21 -6.70 -9.45
N GLU A 35 13.69 -5.52 -9.79
CA GLU A 35 13.22 -5.21 -11.15
C GLU A 35 14.36 -5.28 -12.16
N ALA A 36 15.54 -4.76 -11.80
CA ALA A 36 16.73 -4.79 -12.65
C ALA A 36 17.18 -6.23 -13.01
N ASP A 37 17.05 -7.18 -12.06
CA ASP A 37 17.35 -8.58 -12.36
C ASP A 37 16.33 -9.20 -13.32
N LEU A 38 15.06 -8.83 -13.17
CA LEU A 38 13.99 -9.28 -14.08
C LEU A 38 14.15 -8.68 -15.49
N GLU A 39 14.54 -7.41 -15.61
CA GLU A 39 14.81 -6.76 -16.89
C GLU A 39 15.93 -7.48 -17.64
N LYS A 40 17.04 -7.76 -16.96
CA LYS A 40 18.16 -8.49 -17.51
C LYS A 40 17.73 -9.88 -18.02
N ASP A 41 17.02 -10.64 -17.19
CA ASP A 41 16.53 -11.96 -17.57
C ASP A 41 15.52 -11.89 -18.74
N ALA A 42 14.74 -10.81 -18.83
CA ALA A 42 13.80 -10.58 -19.93
C ALA A 42 14.51 -10.22 -21.24
N GLU A 43 15.60 -9.45 -21.20
CA GLU A 43 16.47 -9.17 -22.35
C GLU A 43 17.14 -10.45 -22.87
N GLU A 44 17.54 -11.34 -21.97
CA GLU A 44 18.06 -12.68 -22.32
C GLU A 44 16.99 -13.63 -22.91
N GLY A 45 15.74 -13.16 -23.01
CA GLY A 45 14.64 -13.89 -23.67
C GLY A 45 13.77 -14.73 -22.74
N ASN A 46 13.91 -14.60 -21.42
CA ASN A 46 13.10 -15.34 -20.46
C ASN A 46 11.63 -14.87 -20.46
N LYS A 47 10.74 -15.74 -20.95
CA LYS A 47 9.29 -15.43 -21.04
C LYS A 47 8.63 -15.21 -19.68
N LYS A 48 9.12 -15.86 -18.62
CA LYS A 48 8.58 -15.68 -17.27
C LYS A 48 8.93 -14.31 -16.70
N ALA A 49 10.16 -13.84 -16.94
CA ALA A 49 10.59 -12.50 -16.56
C ALA A 49 9.75 -11.43 -17.26
N LYS A 50 9.53 -11.55 -18.57
CA LYS A 50 8.64 -10.65 -19.34
C LYS A 50 7.21 -10.61 -18.81
N TRP A 51 6.68 -11.76 -18.38
CA TRP A 51 5.35 -11.82 -17.78
C TRP A 51 5.31 -11.14 -16.40
N LEU A 52 6.36 -11.33 -15.58
CA LEU A 52 6.48 -10.70 -14.26
C LEU A 52 6.55 -9.18 -14.38
N LEU A 53 7.40 -8.64 -15.27
CA LEU A 53 7.47 -7.20 -15.54
C LEU A 53 6.12 -6.62 -15.95
N LYS A 54 5.40 -7.31 -16.85
CA LYS A 54 4.05 -6.88 -17.23
C LYS A 54 3.07 -6.87 -16.07
N VAL A 55 3.20 -7.78 -15.10
CA VAL A 55 2.37 -7.77 -13.88
C VAL A 55 2.78 -6.63 -12.96
N MET A 56 4.06 -6.27 -12.88
CA MET A 56 4.55 -5.14 -12.10
C MET A 56 4.09 -3.80 -12.68
N GLU A 57 4.09 -3.66 -14.01
CA GLU A 57 3.54 -2.48 -14.70
C GLU A 57 2.02 -2.33 -14.51
N GLN A 58 1.28 -3.44 -14.41
CA GLN A 58 -0.17 -3.43 -14.28
C GLN A 58 -0.67 -4.33 -13.13
N PRO A 59 -0.36 -3.99 -11.87
CA PRO A 59 -0.65 -4.84 -10.71
C PRO A 59 -2.16 -5.05 -10.47
N LYS A 60 -3.00 -4.13 -10.93
CA LYS A 60 -4.47 -4.17 -10.75
C LYS A 60 -5.06 -5.48 -11.27
N TYR A 61 -4.60 -5.99 -12.42
CA TYR A 61 -5.10 -7.27 -12.97
C TYR A 61 -4.73 -8.47 -12.13
N PHE A 62 -3.54 -8.48 -11.55
CA PHE A 62 -3.10 -9.55 -10.65
C PHE A 62 -3.93 -9.54 -9.36
N VAL A 63 -4.13 -8.36 -8.77
CA VAL A 63 -4.92 -8.19 -7.54
C VAL A 63 -6.37 -8.62 -7.75
N TYR A 64 -7.01 -8.21 -8.84
CA TYR A 64 -8.38 -8.64 -9.16
C TYR A 64 -8.47 -10.15 -9.41
N SER A 65 -7.46 -10.75 -10.05
CA SER A 65 -7.40 -12.20 -10.25
C SER A 65 -7.27 -12.94 -8.92
N LEU A 66 -6.41 -12.47 -8.02
CA LEU A 66 -6.27 -13.00 -6.68
C LEU A 66 -7.61 -12.94 -5.92
N GLN A 67 -8.27 -11.78 -5.91
CA GLN A 67 -9.56 -11.60 -5.24
C GLN A 67 -10.66 -12.50 -5.85
N ALA A 68 -10.74 -12.62 -7.17
CA ALA A 68 -11.70 -13.48 -7.84
C ALA A 68 -11.49 -14.94 -7.48
N VAL A 69 -10.24 -15.42 -7.53
CA VAL A 69 -9.89 -16.81 -7.16
C VAL A 69 -10.22 -17.08 -5.70
N THR A 70 -9.80 -16.20 -4.77
CA THR A 70 -10.06 -16.34 -3.34
C THR A 70 -11.56 -16.37 -3.03
N ASN A 71 -12.38 -15.51 -3.68
CA ASN A 71 -13.83 -15.50 -3.48
C ASN A 71 -14.49 -16.77 -4.02
N VAL A 72 -14.08 -17.25 -5.19
CA VAL A 72 -14.59 -18.52 -5.76
C VAL A 72 -14.24 -19.70 -4.84
N ILE A 73 -12.98 -19.76 -4.38
CA ILE A 73 -12.53 -20.76 -3.39
C ILE A 73 -13.39 -20.69 -2.13
N GLY A 74 -13.59 -19.49 -1.58
CA GLY A 74 -14.40 -19.25 -0.38
C GLY A 74 -15.84 -19.76 -0.53
N LEU A 75 -16.47 -19.51 -1.68
CA LEU A 75 -17.83 -20.01 -1.98
C LEU A 75 -17.88 -21.54 -2.02
N ILE A 76 -16.91 -22.19 -2.67
CA ILE A 76 -16.86 -23.64 -2.78
C ILE A 76 -16.56 -24.28 -1.41
N LEU A 77 -15.59 -23.73 -0.68
CA LEU A 77 -15.25 -24.19 0.67
C LEU A 77 -16.43 -24.04 1.63
N GLY A 78 -17.10 -22.90 1.60
CA GLY A 78 -18.26 -22.63 2.45
C GLY A 78 -19.48 -23.52 2.13
N SER A 79 -19.76 -23.76 0.86
CA SER A 79 -20.93 -24.53 0.44
C SER A 79 -20.74 -26.06 0.58
N TYR A 80 -19.55 -26.56 0.28
CA TYR A 80 -19.34 -28.02 0.21
C TYR A 80 -18.45 -28.56 1.35
N VAL A 81 -17.26 -28.00 1.53
CA VAL A 81 -16.28 -28.54 2.51
C VAL A 81 -16.76 -28.29 3.94
N LEU A 82 -17.17 -27.06 4.24
CA LEU A 82 -17.68 -26.69 5.56
C LEU A 82 -18.91 -27.52 5.95
N ARG A 83 -19.82 -27.73 5.02
CA ARG A 83 -21.03 -28.55 5.27
C ARG A 83 -20.66 -30.02 5.53
N SER A 84 -19.75 -30.59 4.72
CA SER A 84 -19.30 -31.99 4.88
C SER A 84 -18.59 -32.20 6.23
N TRP A 85 -17.63 -31.36 6.56
CA TRP A 85 -16.85 -31.49 7.79
C TRP A 85 -17.67 -31.11 9.03
N GLY A 86 -18.50 -30.06 8.93
CA GLY A 86 -19.38 -29.64 10.01
C GLY A 86 -20.41 -30.69 10.40
N SER A 87 -21.01 -31.38 9.41
CA SER A 87 -21.95 -32.48 9.69
C SER A 87 -21.23 -33.66 10.34
N GLY A 88 -20.06 -34.04 9.85
CA GLY A 88 -19.26 -35.12 10.43
C GLY A 88 -18.83 -34.84 11.88
N LEU A 89 -18.30 -33.66 12.16
CA LEU A 89 -17.93 -33.21 13.50
C LEU A 89 -19.16 -33.11 14.42
N GLY A 90 -20.28 -32.57 13.89
CA GLY A 90 -21.52 -32.46 14.66
C GLY A 90 -22.06 -33.79 15.12
N LEU A 91 -22.09 -34.81 14.25
CA LEU A 91 -22.50 -36.17 14.60
C LEU A 91 -21.52 -36.81 15.61
N TRP A 92 -20.22 -36.56 15.48
CA TRP A 92 -19.23 -37.05 16.44
C TRP A 92 -19.46 -36.44 17.84
N ILE A 93 -19.73 -35.09 17.92
CA ILE A 93 -20.04 -34.43 19.19
C ILE A 93 -21.30 -35.01 19.82
N VAL A 94 -22.38 -35.20 19.06
CA VAL A 94 -23.61 -35.78 19.57
C VAL A 94 -23.39 -37.19 20.16
N LYS A 95 -22.62 -38.04 19.46
CA LYS A 95 -22.27 -39.37 19.93
C LYS A 95 -21.40 -39.34 21.20
N ALA A 96 -20.50 -38.36 21.32
CA ALA A 96 -19.58 -38.28 22.44
C ALA A 96 -20.22 -37.67 23.71
N THR A 97 -21.16 -36.73 23.55
CA THR A 97 -21.72 -35.94 24.65
C THR A 97 -23.18 -36.27 24.99
N GLY A 98 -23.90 -36.94 24.10
CA GLY A 98 -25.34 -37.18 24.23
C GLY A 98 -26.20 -35.94 24.08
N TRP A 99 -25.65 -34.86 23.58
CA TRP A 99 -26.39 -33.59 23.38
C TRP A 99 -27.41 -33.65 22.26
N ASP A 100 -28.31 -32.65 22.24
CA ASP A 100 -29.33 -32.56 21.16
C ASP A 100 -28.66 -32.44 19.78
N VAL A 101 -29.26 -33.09 18.79
CA VAL A 101 -28.72 -33.19 17.42
C VAL A 101 -28.58 -31.81 16.77
N LYS A 102 -29.50 -30.86 17.04
CA LYS A 102 -29.39 -29.49 16.50
C LYS A 102 -28.19 -28.76 17.08
N LEU A 103 -28.00 -28.85 18.38
CA LEU A 103 -26.90 -28.21 19.07
C LEU A 103 -25.54 -28.77 18.62
N GLY A 104 -25.44 -30.10 18.49
CA GLY A 104 -24.23 -30.77 18.01
C GLY A 104 -23.87 -30.36 16.57
N ARG A 105 -24.86 -30.24 15.68
CA ARG A 105 -24.62 -29.78 14.30
C ARG A 105 -24.14 -28.33 14.23
N ILE A 106 -24.71 -27.41 15.02
CA ILE A 106 -24.28 -26.01 15.07
C ILE A 106 -22.83 -25.91 15.58
N LEU A 107 -22.51 -26.61 16.67
CA LEU A 107 -21.15 -26.62 17.23
C LEU A 107 -20.14 -27.27 16.27
N GLY A 108 -20.55 -28.34 15.59
CA GLY A 108 -19.72 -28.98 14.57
C GLY A 108 -19.40 -28.06 13.39
N LEU A 109 -20.39 -27.29 12.92
CA LEU A 109 -20.18 -26.29 11.87
C LEU A 109 -19.24 -25.17 12.31
N ILE A 110 -19.42 -24.63 13.52
CA ILE A 110 -18.57 -23.58 14.07
C ILE A 110 -17.12 -24.08 14.22
N LEU A 111 -16.94 -25.28 14.79
CA LEU A 111 -15.61 -25.87 14.98
C LEU A 111 -14.92 -26.15 13.63
N ALA A 112 -15.67 -26.71 12.66
CA ALA A 112 -15.16 -26.92 11.31
C ALA A 112 -14.73 -25.62 10.64
N ALA A 113 -15.55 -24.56 10.76
CA ALA A 113 -15.23 -23.23 10.21
C ALA A 113 -13.94 -22.69 10.81
N ILE A 114 -13.78 -22.73 12.13
CA ILE A 114 -12.56 -22.26 12.80
C ILE A 114 -11.33 -23.05 12.32
N VAL A 115 -11.41 -24.37 12.26
CA VAL A 115 -10.28 -25.21 11.79
C VAL A 115 -9.93 -24.89 10.34
N ILE A 116 -10.93 -24.81 9.44
CA ILE A 116 -10.74 -24.47 8.03
C ILE A 116 -10.07 -23.10 7.90
N LEU A 117 -10.57 -22.07 8.60
CA LEU A 117 -10.01 -20.73 8.55
C LEU A 117 -8.58 -20.68 9.06
N VAL A 118 -8.27 -21.31 10.20
CA VAL A 118 -6.91 -21.34 10.76
C VAL A 118 -5.95 -21.99 9.78
N VAL A 119 -6.31 -23.13 9.20
CA VAL A 119 -5.47 -23.85 8.24
C VAL A 119 -5.31 -23.04 6.95
N LEU A 120 -6.39 -22.49 6.42
CA LEU A 120 -6.38 -21.70 5.19
C LEU A 120 -5.51 -20.43 5.34
N ILE A 121 -5.71 -19.66 6.40
CA ILE A 121 -4.93 -18.45 6.65
C ILE A 121 -3.45 -18.80 6.87
N SER A 122 -3.15 -19.83 7.66
CA SER A 122 -1.77 -20.22 7.95
C SER A 122 -1.03 -20.72 6.72
N PHE A 123 -1.58 -21.73 6.03
CA PHE A 123 -0.92 -22.41 4.92
C PHE A 123 -1.22 -21.80 3.55
N GLY A 124 -2.38 -21.17 3.37
CA GLY A 124 -2.74 -20.50 2.13
C GLY A 124 -2.17 -19.08 2.02
N ILE A 125 -2.04 -18.34 3.15
CA ILE A 125 -1.68 -16.92 3.13
C ILE A 125 -0.34 -16.65 3.83
N VAL A 126 -0.25 -16.88 5.15
CA VAL A 126 0.86 -16.38 5.99
C VAL A 126 2.18 -17.03 5.62
N ILE A 127 2.22 -18.35 5.58
CA ILE A 127 3.45 -19.10 5.27
C ILE A 127 3.93 -18.80 3.85
N PRO A 128 3.09 -18.85 2.79
CA PRO A 128 3.51 -18.55 1.42
C PRO A 128 4.01 -17.11 1.24
N LYS A 129 3.37 -16.12 1.88
CA LYS A 129 3.86 -14.74 1.86
C LYS A 129 5.27 -14.62 2.42
N ARG A 130 5.53 -15.23 3.58
CA ARG A 130 6.88 -15.22 4.17
C ARG A 130 7.91 -15.95 3.33
N CYS A 131 7.54 -17.08 2.72
CA CYS A 131 8.41 -17.82 1.81
C CYS A 131 8.73 -17.02 0.55
N GLY A 132 7.72 -16.37 -0.05
CA GLY A 132 7.87 -15.50 -1.21
C GLY A 132 8.82 -14.33 -0.95
N ALA A 133 8.63 -13.62 0.17
CA ALA A 133 9.48 -12.50 0.56
C ALA A 133 10.95 -12.92 0.82
N LYS A 134 11.17 -14.12 1.41
CA LYS A 134 12.53 -14.56 1.78
C LYS A 134 13.39 -15.02 0.59
N LYS A 135 12.77 -15.58 -0.47
CA LYS A 135 13.46 -16.03 -1.69
C LYS A 135 12.66 -15.62 -2.92
N PRO A 136 12.58 -14.31 -3.23
CA PRO A 136 11.65 -13.78 -4.21
C PRO A 136 11.90 -14.32 -5.61
N GLN A 137 13.14 -14.31 -6.09
CA GLN A 137 13.49 -14.77 -7.43
C GLN A 137 13.12 -16.25 -7.67
N TYR A 138 13.42 -17.13 -6.70
CA TYR A 138 13.08 -18.56 -6.80
C TYR A 138 11.56 -18.79 -6.90
N TRP A 139 10.79 -18.13 -6.04
CA TRP A 139 9.33 -18.30 -6.00
C TRP A 139 8.64 -17.66 -7.21
N CYS A 140 9.11 -16.51 -7.69
CA CYS A 140 8.63 -15.90 -8.93
C CYS A 140 8.68 -16.90 -10.10
N TYR A 141 9.84 -17.43 -10.42
CA TYR A 141 9.99 -18.32 -11.57
C TYR A 141 9.29 -19.67 -11.43
N ARG A 142 9.10 -20.15 -10.19
CA ARG A 142 8.41 -21.41 -9.94
C ARG A 142 6.89 -21.29 -9.99
N LEU A 143 6.33 -20.19 -9.51
CA LEU A 143 4.88 -20.01 -9.38
C LEU A 143 4.22 -19.38 -10.62
N VAL A 144 4.96 -18.63 -11.43
CA VAL A 144 4.44 -17.99 -12.66
C VAL A 144 3.65 -18.96 -13.55
N PRO A 145 4.11 -20.19 -13.89
CA PRO A 145 3.36 -21.07 -14.78
C PRO A 145 1.99 -21.45 -14.23
N LEU A 146 1.90 -21.70 -12.93
CA LEU A 146 0.65 -22.09 -12.27
C LEU A 146 -0.32 -20.90 -12.21
N VAL A 147 0.16 -19.76 -11.72
CA VAL A 147 -0.68 -18.56 -11.55
C VAL A 147 -1.13 -18.02 -12.91
N SER A 148 -0.24 -17.93 -13.89
CA SER A 148 -0.61 -17.48 -15.24
C SER A 148 -1.65 -18.39 -15.90
N ALA A 149 -1.54 -19.71 -15.72
CA ALA A 149 -2.54 -20.65 -16.22
C ALA A 149 -3.92 -20.48 -15.61
N VAL A 150 -3.99 -20.09 -14.31
CA VAL A 150 -5.27 -19.80 -13.63
C VAL A 150 -5.80 -18.41 -14.00
N MET A 151 -4.93 -17.43 -14.23
CA MET A 151 -5.35 -16.07 -14.61
C MET A 151 -6.04 -16.03 -15.97
N VAL A 152 -5.61 -16.85 -16.93
CA VAL A 152 -6.20 -16.88 -18.29
C VAL A 152 -7.72 -17.12 -18.27
N PRO A 153 -8.27 -18.16 -17.64
CA PRO A 153 -9.72 -18.36 -17.58
C PRO A 153 -10.46 -17.37 -16.68
N VAL A 154 -9.76 -16.74 -15.71
CA VAL A 154 -10.35 -15.74 -14.81
C VAL A 154 -10.45 -14.36 -15.49
N PHE A 155 -9.61 -14.09 -16.49
CA PHE A 155 -9.57 -12.81 -17.20
C PHE A 155 -10.91 -12.33 -17.76
N PRO A 156 -11.70 -13.13 -18.52
CA PRO A 156 -13.01 -12.69 -19.01
C PRO A 156 -13.99 -12.36 -17.89
N PHE A 157 -13.92 -13.07 -16.77
CA PHE A 157 -14.73 -12.75 -15.60
C PHE A 157 -14.37 -11.38 -15.01
N ILE A 158 -13.08 -11.08 -14.90
CA ILE A 158 -12.59 -9.77 -14.43
C ILE A 158 -13.06 -8.66 -15.37
N MET A 159 -13.01 -8.88 -16.69
CA MET A 159 -13.52 -7.90 -17.67
C MET A 159 -15.01 -7.57 -17.44
N VAL A 160 -15.82 -8.57 -17.15
CA VAL A 160 -17.25 -8.36 -16.85
C VAL A 160 -17.41 -7.56 -15.56
N VAL A 161 -16.71 -7.94 -14.49
CA VAL A 161 -16.79 -7.27 -13.18
C VAL A 161 -16.33 -5.82 -13.29
N THR A 162 -15.17 -5.57 -13.90
CA THR A 162 -14.62 -4.22 -14.07
C THR A 162 -15.49 -3.37 -15.01
N GLY A 163 -16.06 -3.97 -16.04
CA GLY A 163 -17.01 -3.31 -16.93
C GLY A 163 -18.28 -2.86 -16.19
N LEU A 164 -18.84 -3.76 -15.39
CA LEU A 164 -20.03 -3.46 -14.56
C LEU A 164 -19.70 -2.36 -13.53
N SER A 165 -18.57 -2.45 -12.86
CA SER A 165 -18.10 -1.43 -11.91
C SER A 165 -17.95 -0.06 -12.57
N ARG A 166 -17.41 -0.01 -13.79
CA ARG A 166 -17.28 1.25 -14.56
C ARG A 166 -18.63 1.87 -14.90
N VAL A 167 -19.62 1.06 -15.29
CA VAL A 167 -20.97 1.54 -15.56
C VAL A 167 -21.62 2.13 -14.31
N ILE A 168 -21.46 1.46 -13.16
CA ILE A 168 -22.00 1.93 -11.88
C ILE A 168 -21.33 3.23 -11.45
N LEU A 169 -19.99 3.31 -11.52
CA LEU A 169 -19.24 4.51 -11.17
C LEU A 169 -19.59 5.69 -12.07
N TRP A 170 -19.78 5.45 -13.38
CA TRP A 170 -20.27 6.45 -14.31
C TRP A 170 -21.69 6.96 -13.92
N ALA A 171 -22.60 6.05 -13.54
CA ALA A 171 -23.93 6.43 -13.08
C ALA A 171 -23.90 7.23 -11.77
N LEU A 172 -22.95 6.95 -10.88
CA LEU A 172 -22.72 7.68 -9.63
C LEU A 172 -21.94 8.99 -9.82
N ARG A 173 -21.52 9.32 -11.07
CA ARG A 173 -20.67 10.47 -11.41
C ARG A 173 -19.35 10.53 -10.64
N VAL A 174 -18.79 9.37 -10.31
CA VAL A 174 -17.44 9.27 -9.74
C VAL A 174 -16.43 9.38 -10.89
N ASP A 175 -15.54 10.33 -10.79
CA ASP A 175 -14.50 10.55 -11.81
C ASP A 175 -13.42 9.47 -11.67
N ILE A 176 -13.34 8.59 -12.69
CA ILE A 176 -12.41 7.44 -12.71
C ILE A 176 -11.06 7.86 -13.32
N THR A 177 -10.98 9.05 -13.93
CA THR A 177 -9.77 9.53 -14.62
C THR A 177 -8.65 9.94 -13.66
N ASN A 178 -8.97 10.22 -12.41
CA ASN A 178 -8.01 10.58 -11.36
C ASN A 178 -7.42 9.39 -10.59
N ASP A 179 -7.65 8.15 -11.05
CA ASP A 179 -7.03 6.94 -10.49
C ASP A 179 -5.57 6.80 -11.02
N ASN A 180 -4.88 7.94 -11.15
CA ASN A 180 -3.45 7.96 -11.32
C ASN A 180 -2.85 7.57 -9.97
N ASP A 181 -2.07 6.49 -9.97
CA ASP A 181 -1.15 6.13 -8.89
C ASP A 181 -0.04 7.22 -8.76
N ASN A 182 -0.42 8.49 -8.73
CA ASN A 182 0.52 9.57 -8.48
C ASN A 182 0.84 9.52 -6.99
N VAL A 183 2.08 9.19 -6.72
CA VAL A 183 2.62 9.24 -5.36
C VAL A 183 2.40 10.67 -4.85
N THR A 184 1.70 10.82 -3.73
CA THR A 184 1.47 12.12 -3.10
C THR A 184 2.66 12.49 -2.22
N GLU A 185 2.76 13.78 -1.91
CA GLU A 185 3.80 14.27 -0.98
C GLU A 185 3.66 13.59 0.39
N GLU A 186 2.43 13.40 0.87
CA GLU A 186 2.16 12.69 2.14
C GLU A 186 2.63 11.24 2.10
N GLU A 187 2.52 10.55 0.95
CA GLU A 187 3.03 9.19 0.79
C GLU A 187 4.57 9.17 0.83
N ILE A 188 5.23 10.12 0.17
CA ILE A 188 6.70 10.25 0.23
C ILE A 188 7.14 10.52 1.67
N MET A 189 6.49 11.45 2.36
CA MET A 189 6.81 11.76 3.75
C MET A 189 6.57 10.58 4.69
N SER A 190 5.53 9.80 4.45
CA SER A 190 5.29 8.55 5.20
C SER A 190 6.41 7.53 5.00
N MET A 191 6.92 7.38 3.76
CA MET A 191 8.06 6.50 3.47
C MET A 191 9.36 6.99 4.12
N VAL A 192 9.60 8.31 4.16
CA VAL A 192 10.77 8.92 4.82
C VAL A 192 10.73 8.65 6.33
N ASN A 193 9.57 8.84 6.96
CA ASN A 193 9.39 8.58 8.39
C ASN A 193 9.57 7.08 8.71
N GLU A 194 9.01 6.19 7.90
CA GLU A 194 9.20 4.75 8.05
C GLU A 194 10.67 4.35 7.88
N GLY A 195 11.37 4.94 6.90
CA GLY A 195 12.80 4.73 6.70
C GLY A 195 13.65 5.18 7.90
N HIS A 196 13.26 6.29 8.54
CA HIS A 196 13.90 6.77 9.77
C HIS A 196 13.63 5.81 10.96
N GLU A 197 12.37 5.40 11.17
CA GLU A 197 12.02 4.46 12.25
C GLU A 197 12.73 3.10 12.11
N GLN A 198 12.94 2.65 10.87
CA GLN A 198 13.67 1.41 10.57
C GLN A 198 15.21 1.57 10.65
N GLY A 199 15.72 2.79 10.87
CA GLY A 199 17.14 3.09 10.94
C GLY A 199 17.87 3.06 9.59
N VAL A 200 17.14 3.15 8.48
CA VAL A 200 17.68 3.27 7.11
C VAL A 200 18.13 4.70 6.84
N LEU A 201 17.40 5.69 7.40
CA LEU A 201 17.69 7.12 7.30
C LEU A 201 18.09 7.66 8.67
N GLU A 202 19.10 8.52 8.71
CA GLU A 202 19.44 9.30 9.90
C GLU A 202 18.39 10.41 10.14
N ALA A 203 18.26 10.85 11.40
CA ALA A 203 17.31 11.92 11.75
C ALA A 203 17.55 13.21 10.96
N SER A 204 18.82 13.56 10.75
CA SER A 204 19.25 14.73 9.97
C SER A 204 18.88 14.63 8.48
N GLU A 205 18.88 13.42 7.91
CA GLU A 205 18.50 13.17 6.53
C GLU A 205 16.98 13.28 6.34
N ALA A 206 16.21 12.70 7.25
CA ALA A 206 14.76 12.82 7.25
C ALA A 206 14.30 14.28 7.40
N GLU A 207 14.91 15.04 8.35
CA GLU A 207 14.65 16.47 8.53
C GLU A 207 15.00 17.29 7.28
N MET A 208 16.11 16.96 6.60
CA MET A 208 16.49 17.65 5.37
C MET A 208 15.48 17.43 4.24
N ILE A 209 14.96 16.23 4.09
CA ILE A 209 13.91 15.93 3.10
C ILE A 209 12.63 16.72 3.43
N THR A 210 12.21 16.75 4.69
CA THR A 210 11.06 17.54 5.15
C THR A 210 11.24 19.03 4.81
N ASN A 211 12.40 19.59 5.11
CA ASN A 211 12.71 20.99 4.84
C ASN A 211 12.70 21.33 3.34
N ILE A 212 13.01 20.35 2.46
CA ILE A 212 12.94 20.54 1.00
C ILE A 212 11.47 20.71 0.56
N PHE A 213 10.55 19.90 1.06
CA PHE A 213 9.12 20.04 0.76
C PHE A 213 8.56 21.35 1.31
N GLU A 214 8.89 21.71 2.56
CA GLU A 214 8.48 22.96 3.15
C GLU A 214 9.02 24.21 2.39
N LEU A 215 10.15 24.07 1.71
CA LEU A 215 10.76 25.17 0.97
C LEU A 215 9.95 25.55 -0.27
N ASP A 216 9.30 24.57 -0.92
CA ASP A 216 8.48 24.82 -2.11
C ASP A 216 7.25 25.68 -1.79
N ASP A 217 6.74 25.59 -0.57
CA ASP A 217 5.59 26.36 -0.08
C ASP A 217 5.98 27.73 0.52
N LYS A 218 7.29 28.03 0.69
CA LYS A 218 7.74 29.30 1.29
C LYS A 218 7.65 30.47 0.31
N GLU A 219 7.01 31.52 0.77
CA GLU A 219 6.97 32.80 0.09
C GLU A 219 7.94 33.80 0.71
N ALA A 220 8.28 34.86 -0.04
CA ALA A 220 9.08 35.95 0.50
C ALA A 220 8.46 36.58 1.75
N GLY A 221 7.13 36.54 1.85
CA GLY A 221 6.38 36.99 3.01
C GLY A 221 6.71 36.28 4.32
N ASP A 222 7.08 34.98 4.24
CA ASP A 222 7.38 34.18 5.43
C ASP A 222 8.71 34.50 6.09
N ILE A 223 9.65 35.06 5.31
CA ILE A 223 11.01 35.39 5.78
C ILE A 223 11.28 36.89 5.80
N MET A 224 10.37 37.73 5.28
CA MET A 224 10.55 39.17 5.27
C MET A 224 10.37 39.79 6.66
N THR A 225 11.01 40.93 6.88
CA THR A 225 10.66 41.82 8.01
C THR A 225 9.38 42.57 7.65
N HIS A 226 8.31 42.32 8.39
CA HIS A 226 7.05 43.04 8.20
C HIS A 226 7.23 44.55 8.39
N ARG A 227 6.47 45.36 7.66
CA ARG A 227 6.50 46.85 7.70
C ARG A 227 6.48 47.42 9.12
N THR A 228 5.66 46.84 10.01
CA THR A 228 5.53 47.26 11.41
C THR A 228 6.82 47.04 12.26
N ASN A 229 7.68 46.13 11.83
CA ASN A 229 8.93 45.79 12.52
C ASN A 229 10.16 46.27 11.78
N LEU A 230 9.96 47.00 10.65
CA LEU A 230 11.05 47.49 9.85
C LEU A 230 11.69 48.70 10.54
N VAL A 231 13.00 48.60 10.78
CA VAL A 231 13.81 49.70 11.32
C VAL A 231 14.47 50.41 10.13
N ALA A 232 13.96 51.59 9.81
CA ALA A 232 14.42 52.38 8.67
C ALA A 232 14.93 53.76 9.17
N ILE A 233 15.77 54.40 8.35
CA ILE A 233 16.38 55.70 8.61
C ILE A 233 15.68 56.73 7.70
N ASP A 234 15.34 57.86 8.29
CA ASP A 234 14.85 59.00 7.53
C ASP A 234 15.97 59.62 6.69
N GLY A 235 15.77 59.81 5.38
CA GLY A 235 16.76 60.37 4.47
C GLY A 235 17.15 61.83 4.77
N GLU A 236 16.33 62.55 5.51
CA GLU A 236 16.61 63.90 5.98
C GLU A 236 17.54 63.98 7.22
N MET A 237 17.77 62.83 7.90
CA MET A 237 18.70 62.80 9.06
C MET A 237 20.13 63.13 8.66
N THR A 238 20.79 63.90 9.52
CA THR A 238 22.24 64.11 9.35
C THR A 238 23.02 62.80 9.65
N LEU A 239 24.21 62.66 9.12
CA LEU A 239 25.04 61.47 9.33
C LEU A 239 25.25 61.17 10.85
N LYS A 240 25.37 62.20 11.68
CA LYS A 240 25.53 62.04 13.13
C LYS A 240 24.28 61.44 13.76
N GLU A 241 23.12 61.96 13.42
CA GLU A 241 21.84 61.48 13.91
C GLU A 241 21.58 60.04 13.47
N ALA A 242 21.91 59.71 12.20
CA ALA A 242 21.80 58.35 11.70
C ALA A 242 22.74 57.40 12.43
N VAL A 243 23.97 57.80 12.77
CA VAL A 243 24.89 56.98 13.55
C VAL A 243 24.38 56.77 14.99
N ASP A 244 23.89 57.86 15.64
CA ASP A 244 23.32 57.76 16.98
C ASP A 244 22.08 56.86 17.02
N PHE A 245 21.22 56.86 15.96
CA PHE A 245 20.09 55.99 15.80
C PHE A 245 20.52 54.53 15.64
N ILE A 246 21.49 54.26 14.77
CA ILE A 246 22.05 52.93 14.53
C ILE A 246 22.67 52.37 15.83
N LEU A 247 23.40 53.17 16.59
CA LEU A 247 23.99 52.71 17.84
C LEU A 247 22.93 52.40 18.91
N LYS A 248 21.79 53.07 18.88
CA LYS A 248 20.69 52.86 19.82
C LYS A 248 19.88 51.61 19.44
N GLU A 249 19.54 51.44 18.18
CA GLU A 249 18.74 50.33 17.67
C GLU A 249 19.55 49.09 17.30
N GLY A 250 20.80 49.24 17.06
CA GLY A 250 22.01 48.42 16.96
C GLY A 250 21.96 46.94 16.59
N LYS A 251 20.93 46.46 15.86
CA LYS A 251 20.77 45.02 15.58
C LYS A 251 21.00 44.62 14.13
N ASN A 252 21.02 45.59 13.22
CA ASN A 252 21.02 45.32 11.78
C ASN A 252 22.31 45.83 11.12
N SER A 253 22.80 45.15 10.08
CA SER A 253 23.95 45.60 9.28
C SER A 253 23.52 46.48 8.11
N ARG A 254 22.24 46.47 7.76
CA ARG A 254 21.66 47.22 6.63
C ARG A 254 20.36 47.84 7.08
N TYR A 255 20.19 49.17 6.80
CA TYR A 255 19.03 49.94 7.14
C TYR A 255 18.43 50.52 5.87
N PRO A 256 17.16 50.26 5.55
CA PRO A 256 16.44 51.00 4.51
C PRO A 256 16.43 52.49 4.84
N VAL A 257 16.59 53.34 3.82
CA VAL A 257 16.46 54.79 3.95
C VAL A 257 15.21 55.18 3.20
N TYR A 258 14.31 55.91 3.87
CA TYR A 258 13.05 56.39 3.29
C TYR A 258 13.02 57.92 3.16
N GLU A 259 12.19 58.41 2.26
CA GLU A 259 11.88 59.82 2.06
C GLU A 259 10.39 60.06 2.25
N GLU A 260 10.03 60.98 3.14
CA GLU A 260 8.66 61.36 3.52
C GLU A 260 7.88 60.20 4.22
N ASP A 261 7.80 59.02 3.62
CA ASP A 261 7.05 57.86 4.15
C ASP A 261 7.90 56.61 4.10
N ILE A 262 7.74 55.76 5.10
CA ILE A 262 8.43 54.48 5.23
C ILE A 262 8.16 53.55 4.03
N ASP A 263 7.11 53.78 3.29
CA ASP A 263 6.78 53.03 2.06
C ASP A 263 7.59 53.52 0.85
N ASN A 264 8.22 54.71 0.93
CA ASN A 264 9.06 55.26 -0.11
C ASN A 264 10.54 55.07 0.20
N ILE A 265 11.06 53.86 -0.01
CA ILE A 265 12.44 53.52 0.23
C ILE A 265 13.31 54.02 -0.92
N ILE A 266 14.24 54.94 -0.64
CA ILE A 266 15.16 55.54 -1.62
C ILE A 266 16.53 54.82 -1.68
N GLY A 267 16.86 54.03 -0.70
CA GLY A 267 18.15 53.33 -0.68
C GLY A 267 18.38 52.45 0.58
N ILE A 268 19.55 51.92 0.68
CA ILE A 268 19.99 51.11 1.80
C ILE A 268 21.34 51.66 2.33
N LEU A 269 21.38 52.03 3.61
CA LEU A 269 22.61 52.36 4.31
C LEU A 269 23.23 51.08 4.86
N HIS A 270 24.49 50.85 4.52
CA HIS A 270 25.27 49.64 4.95
C HIS A 270 26.33 50.05 5.98
#